data_7825db0bf9714e3ac3a435eca390e922
#
_entry.id   7825db0bf9714e3ac3a435eca390e922
#
_cell.length_a   1.000
_cell.length_b   1.000
_cell.length_c   1.000
_cell.angle_alpha   90.00
_cell.angle_beta   90.00
_cell.angle_gamma   90.00
#
_symmetry.space_group_name_H-M   'P 1'
#
loop_
_entity.id
_entity.type
_entity.pdbx_description
1 polymer ?
#
loop_
_entity_poly.entity_id
_entity_poly.type
_entity_poly.pdbx_seq_one_letter_code
_entity_poly.pdbx_strand_id
1 'polypeptide(L)'
;MEQLSFDISRSSKSRIIASSGVFQIELLDHAGEEDFPQLIEISKHLAKEYGDHAVLTKATICRYFNKPGSLPFIARYRNEIIGYIIGIPVKDIHSEPWARLDENFGKANTLYTYAFVVLSKYKGHGYAKMLKRVYLNWAKKKDGIRFITGHVKAGISKNFT
;
A
#
# COMPACT_ATOMS: atom_id res chain seq x y z
N MET A 1 30.19 -7.24 4.06
CA MET A 1 29.26 -6.16 4.40
C MET A 1 28.28 -5.90 3.26
N GLU A 2 28.74 -5.67 2.06
CA GLU A 2 27.87 -5.46 0.91
C GLU A 2 26.99 -6.67 0.60
N GLN A 3 27.49 -7.87 0.78
CA GLN A 3 26.72 -9.09 0.57
C GLN A 3 25.53 -9.20 1.51
N LEU A 4 25.70 -8.82 2.78
CA LEU A 4 24.63 -8.85 3.76
C LEU A 4 23.54 -7.85 3.40
N SER A 5 23.91 -6.63 2.98
CA SER A 5 22.93 -5.63 2.54
C SER A 5 22.20 -6.11 1.30
N PHE A 6 22.90 -6.75 0.38
CA PHE A 6 22.31 -7.27 -0.86
C PHE A 6 21.32 -8.39 -0.58
N ASP A 7 21.66 -9.31 0.31
CA ASP A 7 20.78 -10.41 0.67
C ASP A 7 19.52 -9.91 1.40
N ILE A 8 19.68 -8.93 2.27
CA ILE A 8 18.56 -8.32 2.98
C ILE A 8 17.60 -7.65 2.00
N SER A 9 18.12 -6.98 0.95
CA SER A 9 17.29 -6.29 -0.03
C SER A 9 16.51 -7.24 -0.95
N ARG A 10 16.95 -8.49 -1.11
CA ARG A 10 16.27 -9.47 -1.94
C ARG A 10 15.03 -10.03 -1.29
N SER A 11 15.06 -10.24 0.01
CA SER A 11 13.97 -10.87 0.74
C SER A 11 13.07 -9.84 1.36
N SER A 12 11.76 -10.04 1.21
CA SER A 12 10.78 -9.26 1.94
C SER A 12 10.71 -9.72 3.38
N LYS A 13 10.40 -8.77 4.28
CA LYS A 13 10.08 -9.07 5.67
C LYS A 13 8.65 -8.66 5.91
N SER A 14 7.85 -9.58 6.40
CA SER A 14 6.42 -9.34 6.61
C SER A 14 5.91 -10.09 7.82
N ARG A 15 4.75 -9.67 8.29
CA ARG A 15 4.04 -10.32 9.38
C ARG A 15 2.63 -10.61 8.92
N ILE A 16 2.15 -11.84 9.14
CA ILE A 16 0.77 -12.20 8.84
C ILE A 16 -0.13 -11.56 9.89
N ILE A 17 -1.04 -10.71 9.44
CA ILE A 17 -1.96 -10.00 10.32
C ILE A 17 -3.32 -10.69 10.36
N ALA A 18 -3.76 -11.25 9.24
CA ALA A 18 -5.03 -11.94 9.16
C ALA A 18 -4.94 -13.06 8.12
N SER A 19 -5.70 -14.12 8.31
CA SER A 19 -5.75 -15.20 7.34
C SER A 19 -7.13 -15.86 7.34
N SER A 20 -7.51 -16.36 6.16
CA SER A 20 -8.75 -17.11 5.97
C SER A 20 -8.49 -18.15 4.88
N GLY A 21 -8.22 -19.39 5.31
CA GLY A 21 -7.83 -20.45 4.37
C GLY A 21 -6.52 -20.10 3.68
N VAL A 22 -6.55 -20.04 2.34
CA VAL A 22 -5.38 -19.74 1.52
C VAL A 22 -5.17 -18.23 1.31
N PHE A 23 -6.07 -17.42 1.83
CA PHE A 23 -5.98 -15.96 1.74
C PHE A 23 -5.31 -15.40 2.98
N GLN A 24 -4.30 -14.54 2.80
CA GLN A 24 -3.57 -13.93 3.90
C GLN A 24 -3.38 -12.43 3.65
N ILE A 25 -3.38 -11.67 4.74
CA ILE A 25 -3.02 -10.26 4.72
C ILE A 25 -1.75 -10.10 5.56
N GLU A 26 -0.73 -9.52 4.97
CA GLU A 26 0.57 -9.33 5.61
C GLU A 26 0.93 -7.86 5.66
N LEU A 27 1.46 -7.43 6.79
CA LEU A 27 2.08 -6.12 6.90
C LEU A 27 3.53 -6.26 6.46
N LEU A 28 3.91 -5.51 5.44
CA LEU A 28 5.30 -5.51 4.97
C LEU A 28 6.14 -4.60 5.86
N ASP A 29 7.12 -5.18 6.52
CA ASP A 29 8.14 -4.39 7.22
C ASP A 29 9.23 -3.94 6.25
N HIS A 30 9.41 -4.70 5.16
CA HIS A 30 10.35 -4.38 4.10
C HIS A 30 9.95 -5.14 2.83
N ALA A 31 9.80 -4.41 1.72
CA ALA A 31 9.57 -5.01 0.41
C ALA A 31 10.91 -5.33 -0.22
N GLY A 32 11.19 -6.62 -0.42
CA GLY A 32 12.40 -7.08 -1.06
C GLY A 32 12.21 -7.27 -2.56
N GLU A 33 13.31 -7.37 -3.27
CA GLU A 33 13.30 -7.51 -4.73
C GLU A 33 12.48 -8.71 -5.20
N GLU A 34 12.36 -9.75 -4.39
CA GLU A 34 11.59 -10.94 -4.76
C GLU A 34 10.13 -10.64 -5.04
N ASP A 35 9.57 -9.60 -4.41
CA ASP A 35 8.17 -9.22 -4.57
C ASP A 35 7.95 -8.08 -5.56
N PHE A 36 9.01 -7.43 -6.03
CA PHE A 36 8.90 -6.29 -6.94
C PHE A 36 8.13 -6.63 -8.22
N PRO A 37 8.42 -7.75 -8.91
CA PRO A 37 7.70 -8.04 -10.16
C PRO A 37 6.20 -8.15 -9.99
N GLN A 38 5.73 -8.80 -8.92
CA GLN A 38 4.30 -8.95 -8.66
C GLN A 38 3.65 -7.62 -8.31
N LEU A 39 4.33 -6.81 -7.48
CA LEU A 39 3.80 -5.50 -7.10
C LEU A 39 3.69 -4.58 -8.32
N ILE A 40 4.70 -4.58 -9.19
CA ILE A 40 4.69 -3.78 -10.41
C ILE A 40 3.56 -4.23 -11.33
N GLU A 41 3.42 -5.53 -11.53
CA GLU A 41 2.38 -6.08 -12.40
C GLU A 41 0.98 -5.71 -11.91
N ILE A 42 0.74 -5.83 -10.61
CA ILE A 42 -0.55 -5.46 -10.01
C ILE A 42 -0.82 -3.97 -10.17
N SER A 43 0.21 -3.12 -10.03
CA SER A 43 0.04 -1.68 -10.15
C SER A 43 -0.42 -1.25 -11.55
N LYS A 44 -0.18 -2.06 -12.57
CA LYS A 44 -0.67 -1.78 -13.92
C LYS A 44 -2.19 -1.78 -13.99
N HIS A 45 -2.85 -2.52 -13.10
CA HIS A 45 -4.32 -2.49 -13.01
C HIS A 45 -4.81 -1.14 -12.48
N LEU A 46 -4.07 -0.53 -11.56
CA LEU A 46 -4.39 0.82 -11.09
C LEU A 46 -4.22 1.84 -12.21
N ALA A 47 -3.22 1.65 -13.05
CA ALA A 47 -2.93 2.59 -14.14
C ALA A 47 -4.09 2.72 -15.12
N LYS A 48 -4.91 1.69 -15.26
CA LYS A 48 -6.09 1.74 -16.12
C LYS A 48 -7.10 2.78 -15.66
N GLU A 49 -7.15 3.06 -14.36
CA GLU A 49 -8.10 4.02 -13.78
C GLU A 49 -7.47 5.37 -13.48
N TYR A 50 -6.20 5.37 -13.06
CA TYR A 50 -5.53 6.57 -12.54
C TYR A 50 -4.40 7.08 -13.42
N GLY A 51 -4.07 6.36 -14.50
CA GLY A 51 -3.02 6.76 -15.42
C GLY A 51 -1.67 6.11 -15.13
N ASP A 52 -0.71 6.30 -16.04
CA ASP A 52 0.58 5.61 -15.96
C ASP A 52 1.41 5.95 -14.73
N HIS A 53 1.15 7.08 -14.09
CA HIS A 53 1.86 7.45 -12.86
C HIS A 53 1.55 6.49 -11.70
N ALA A 54 0.48 5.70 -11.81
CA ALA A 54 0.13 4.71 -10.79
C ALA A 54 0.96 3.43 -10.90
N VAL A 55 1.68 3.23 -12.01
CA VAL A 55 2.55 2.06 -12.18
C VAL A 55 3.75 2.19 -11.26
N LEU A 56 3.98 1.16 -10.45
CA LEU A 56 5.14 1.12 -9.57
C LEU A 56 6.42 0.82 -10.36
N THR A 57 7.53 1.34 -9.86
CA THR A 57 8.87 1.00 -10.32
C THR A 57 9.68 0.55 -9.12
N LYS A 58 10.86 -0.01 -9.36
CA LYS A 58 11.75 -0.37 -8.25
C LYS A 58 12.03 0.84 -7.36
N ALA A 59 12.22 2.00 -7.97
CA ALA A 59 12.51 3.24 -7.24
C ALA A 59 11.33 3.67 -6.36
N THR A 60 10.10 3.62 -6.89
CA THR A 60 8.93 4.02 -6.11
C THR A 60 8.57 3.01 -5.03
N ILE A 61 8.80 1.72 -5.26
CA ILE A 61 8.63 0.71 -4.22
C ILE A 61 9.59 1.00 -3.06
N CYS A 62 10.86 1.23 -3.35
CA CYS A 62 11.83 1.55 -2.31
C CYS A 62 11.49 2.86 -1.60
N ARG A 63 11.02 3.86 -2.36
CA ARG A 63 10.68 5.16 -1.79
C ARG A 63 9.48 5.11 -0.86
N TYR A 64 8.44 4.37 -1.22
CA TYR A 64 7.18 4.40 -0.49
C TYR A 64 6.96 3.18 0.40
N PHE A 65 7.18 1.97 -0.13
CA PHE A 65 6.94 0.76 0.67
C PHE A 65 7.96 0.59 1.78
N ASN A 66 9.20 1.02 1.55
CA ASN A 66 10.29 0.86 2.51
C ASN A 66 10.54 2.11 3.34
N LYS A 67 9.71 3.14 3.18
CA LYS A 67 9.86 4.37 3.94
C LYS A 67 9.41 4.19 5.39
N PRO A 68 10.21 4.62 6.37
CA PRO A 68 9.76 4.62 7.77
C PRO A 68 8.46 5.44 7.90
N GLY A 69 7.49 4.89 8.61
CA GLY A 69 6.19 5.54 8.79
C GLY A 69 5.15 5.12 7.78
N SER A 70 5.53 4.47 6.70
CA SER A 70 4.59 3.89 5.75
C SER A 70 3.86 2.70 6.37
N LEU A 71 2.67 2.44 5.84
CA LEU A 71 1.84 1.33 6.31
C LEU A 71 1.41 0.49 5.11
N PRO A 72 2.28 -0.40 4.62
CA PRO A 72 2.00 -1.23 3.45
C PRO A 72 1.48 -2.60 3.85
N PHE A 73 0.29 -2.94 3.36
CA PHE A 73 -0.27 -4.29 3.49
C PHE A 73 -0.37 -4.94 2.14
N ILE A 74 -0.05 -6.23 2.07
CA ILE A 74 -0.26 -7.04 0.87
C ILE A 74 -1.27 -8.13 1.16
N ALA A 75 -2.01 -8.51 0.13
CA ALA A 75 -2.93 -9.64 0.17
C ALA A 75 -2.34 -10.75 -0.69
N ARG A 76 -2.26 -11.97 -0.11
CA ARG A 76 -1.79 -13.15 -0.83
C ARG A 76 -2.89 -14.18 -0.93
N TYR A 77 -2.95 -14.82 -2.07
CA TYR A 77 -3.81 -15.98 -2.31
C TYR A 77 -2.93 -17.13 -2.79
N ARG A 78 -2.87 -18.21 -2.02
CA ARG A 78 -1.97 -19.34 -2.31
C ARG A 78 -0.53 -18.89 -2.53
N ASN A 79 -0.05 -18.01 -1.64
CA ASN A 79 1.31 -17.44 -1.64
C ASN A 79 1.60 -16.41 -2.74
N GLU A 80 0.66 -16.13 -3.63
CA GLU A 80 0.84 -15.11 -4.65
C GLU A 80 0.21 -13.79 -4.22
N ILE A 81 0.88 -12.68 -4.49
CA ILE A 81 0.34 -11.36 -4.20
C ILE A 81 -0.80 -11.08 -5.18
N ILE A 82 -1.98 -10.75 -4.65
CA ILE A 82 -3.16 -10.44 -5.46
C ILE A 82 -3.63 -9.00 -5.27
N GLY A 83 -3.06 -8.29 -4.33
CA GLY A 83 -3.43 -6.91 -4.07
C GLY A 83 -2.57 -6.28 -2.99
N TYR A 84 -2.72 -4.98 -2.83
CA TYR A 84 -2.05 -4.25 -1.77
C TYR A 84 -2.80 -2.96 -1.45
N ILE A 85 -2.52 -2.44 -0.26
CA ILE A 85 -2.95 -1.10 0.14
C ILE A 85 -1.78 -0.49 0.92
N ILE A 86 -1.49 0.77 0.66
CA ILE A 86 -0.37 1.44 1.30
C ILE A 86 -0.75 2.85 1.72
N GLY A 87 -0.49 3.16 2.99
CA GLY A 87 -0.59 4.50 3.53
C GLY A 87 0.79 5.12 3.67
N ILE A 88 0.89 6.38 3.33
CA ILE A 88 2.13 7.14 3.38
C ILE A 88 1.86 8.43 4.16
N PRO A 89 2.74 8.83 5.10
CA PRO A 89 2.56 10.13 5.76
C PRO A 89 2.51 11.25 4.73
N VAL A 90 1.51 12.13 4.83
CA VAL A 90 1.33 13.22 3.86
C VAL A 90 2.59 14.07 3.75
N LYS A 91 3.29 14.29 4.86
CA LYS A 91 4.53 15.06 4.87
C LYS A 91 5.61 14.51 3.94
N ASP A 92 5.50 13.22 3.57
CA ASP A 92 6.49 12.55 2.71
C ASP A 92 6.10 12.59 1.23
N ILE A 93 5.01 13.27 0.88
CA ILE A 93 4.52 13.35 -0.50
C ILE A 93 4.61 14.79 -1.02
N HIS A 94 5.72 15.48 -0.72
CA HIS A 94 5.86 16.89 -1.09
C HIS A 94 6.09 17.12 -2.58
N SER A 95 6.31 16.10 -3.36
CA SER A 95 6.35 16.22 -4.81
C SER A 95 4.96 16.44 -5.43
N GLU A 96 3.90 16.18 -4.66
CA GLU A 96 2.53 16.35 -5.12
C GLU A 96 1.99 17.70 -4.63
N PRO A 97 1.65 18.65 -5.54
CA PRO A 97 1.19 19.98 -5.12
C PRO A 97 -0.02 19.96 -4.19
N TRP A 98 -0.97 19.03 -4.41
CA TRP A 98 -2.17 18.94 -3.58
C TRP A 98 -1.86 18.61 -2.12
N ALA A 99 -0.79 17.84 -1.87
CA ALA A 99 -0.45 17.44 -0.52
C ALA A 99 -0.05 18.65 0.33
N ARG A 100 0.59 19.63 -0.29
CA ARG A 100 1.03 20.84 0.40
C ARG A 100 -0.14 21.75 0.75
N LEU A 101 -1.27 21.59 0.06
CA LEU A 101 -2.48 22.37 0.33
C LEU A 101 -3.33 21.76 1.45
N ASP A 102 -3.03 20.54 1.87
CA ASP A 102 -3.72 19.92 2.99
C ASP A 102 -3.38 20.68 4.27
N GLU A 103 -4.42 21.06 5.04
CA GLU A 103 -4.22 21.83 6.26
C GLU A 103 -3.38 21.12 7.31
N ASN A 104 -3.25 19.81 7.22
CA ASN A 104 -2.49 19.00 8.15
C ASN A 104 -1.10 18.66 7.64
N PHE A 105 -0.69 19.16 6.48
CA PHE A 105 0.55 18.78 5.81
C PHE A 105 1.78 18.86 6.71
N GLY A 106 1.96 19.92 7.43
CA GLY A 106 3.14 20.12 8.29
C GLY A 106 3.02 19.51 9.68
N LYS A 107 1.87 18.89 10.01
CA LYS A 107 1.59 18.43 11.38
C LYS A 107 1.98 16.96 11.62
N ALA A 108 2.39 16.23 10.59
CA ALA A 108 2.79 14.83 10.68
C ALA A 108 1.70 13.92 11.29
N ASN A 109 0.42 14.28 11.12
CA ASN A 109 -0.69 13.57 11.73
C ASN A 109 -1.65 12.95 10.72
N THR A 110 -1.34 12.99 9.42
CA THR A 110 -2.20 12.48 8.36
C THR A 110 -1.49 11.39 7.58
N LEU A 111 -2.21 10.28 7.41
CA LEU A 111 -1.77 9.18 6.57
C LEU A 111 -2.57 9.24 5.28
N TYR A 112 -1.87 9.30 4.15
CA TYR A 112 -2.49 9.30 2.83
C TYR A 112 -2.50 7.90 2.26
N THR A 113 -3.68 7.43 1.86
CA THR A 113 -3.79 6.13 1.19
C THR A 113 -3.32 6.32 -0.25
N TYR A 114 -2.06 5.97 -0.48
CA TYR A 114 -1.38 6.20 -1.75
C TYR A 114 -1.91 5.30 -2.86
N ALA A 115 -2.18 4.03 -2.55
CA ALA A 115 -2.67 3.08 -3.52
C ALA A 115 -3.46 1.97 -2.83
N PHE A 116 -4.49 1.49 -3.52
CA PHE A 116 -5.31 0.36 -3.07
C PHE A 116 -5.81 -0.39 -4.29
N VAL A 117 -5.40 -1.63 -4.43
CA VAL A 117 -5.78 -2.45 -5.57
C VAL A 117 -5.88 -3.93 -5.17
N VAL A 118 -6.89 -4.61 -5.70
CA VAL A 118 -6.99 -6.07 -5.67
C VAL A 118 -7.35 -6.51 -7.09
N LEU A 119 -6.67 -7.54 -7.59
CA LEU A 119 -6.90 -8.05 -8.94
C LEU A 119 -8.36 -8.41 -9.15
N SER A 120 -8.92 -8.01 -10.29
CA SER A 120 -10.35 -8.13 -10.56
C SER A 120 -10.84 -9.58 -10.59
N LYS A 121 -9.99 -10.55 -10.94
CA LYS A 121 -10.40 -11.95 -10.93
C LYS A 121 -10.74 -12.50 -9.54
N TYR A 122 -10.37 -11.77 -8.50
CA TYR A 122 -10.68 -12.13 -7.11
C TYR A 122 -11.84 -11.33 -6.54
N LYS A 123 -12.55 -10.58 -7.36
CA LYS A 123 -13.74 -9.84 -6.90
C LYS A 123 -14.84 -10.81 -6.45
N GLY A 124 -15.66 -10.33 -5.54
CA GLY A 124 -16.80 -11.12 -5.05
C GLY A 124 -16.49 -12.00 -3.84
N HIS A 125 -15.23 -12.05 -3.41
CA HIS A 125 -14.82 -12.85 -2.25
C HIS A 125 -14.66 -12.04 -0.97
N GLY A 126 -14.83 -10.72 -1.04
CA GLY A 126 -14.66 -9.84 0.12
C GLY A 126 -13.21 -9.53 0.46
N TYR A 127 -12.26 -9.91 -0.37
CA TYR A 127 -10.83 -9.72 -0.06
C TYR A 127 -10.43 -8.25 0.00
N ALA A 128 -10.95 -7.43 -0.93
CA ALA A 128 -10.65 -5.99 -0.91
C ALA A 128 -11.18 -5.33 0.36
N LYS A 129 -12.40 -5.72 0.77
CA LYS A 129 -13.01 -5.20 1.99
C LYS A 129 -12.20 -5.60 3.22
N MET A 130 -11.72 -6.83 3.28
CA MET A 130 -10.89 -7.32 4.38
C MET A 130 -9.55 -6.55 4.44
N LEU A 131 -8.92 -6.38 3.29
CA LEU A 131 -7.65 -5.67 3.20
C LEU A 131 -7.80 -4.22 3.68
N LYS A 132 -8.83 -3.53 3.22
CA LYS A 132 -9.11 -2.16 3.63
C LYS A 132 -9.39 -2.08 5.13
N ARG A 133 -10.15 -3.02 5.67
CA ARG A 133 -10.48 -3.04 7.09
C ARG A 133 -9.24 -3.20 7.96
N VAL A 134 -8.37 -4.13 7.60
CA VAL A 134 -7.11 -4.35 8.32
C VAL A 134 -6.26 -3.08 8.30
N TYR A 135 -6.12 -2.48 7.12
CA TYR A 135 -5.37 -1.24 6.96
C TYR A 135 -5.91 -0.12 7.85
N LEU A 136 -7.22 0.11 7.81
CA LEU A 136 -7.83 1.18 8.59
C LEU A 136 -7.69 0.94 10.10
N ASN A 137 -7.84 -0.31 10.53
CA ASN A 137 -7.70 -0.64 11.96
C ASN A 137 -6.26 -0.38 12.44
N TRP A 138 -5.27 -0.75 11.65
CA TRP A 138 -3.88 -0.49 12.00
C TRP A 138 -3.54 0.99 11.94
N ALA A 139 -4.06 1.70 10.95
CA ALA A 139 -3.83 3.14 10.83
C ALA A 139 -4.38 3.89 12.04
N LYS A 140 -5.55 3.50 12.54
CA LYS A 140 -6.17 4.12 13.71
C LYS A 140 -5.35 3.91 14.99
N LYS A 141 -4.61 2.82 15.07
CA LYS A 141 -3.78 2.49 16.22
C LYS A 141 -2.38 3.09 16.15
N LYS A 142 -2.01 3.65 15.00
CA LYS A 142 -0.68 4.22 14.80
C LYS A 142 -0.56 5.53 15.55
N ASP A 143 0.45 5.63 16.42
CA ASP A 143 0.68 6.81 17.23
C ASP A 143 0.88 8.05 16.37
N GLY A 144 0.22 9.14 16.73
CA GLY A 144 0.35 10.42 16.04
C GLY A 144 -0.52 10.55 14.80
N ILE A 145 -1.17 9.49 14.33
CA ILE A 145 -2.04 9.57 13.17
C ILE A 145 -3.46 9.87 13.64
N ARG A 146 -3.99 11.03 13.21
CA ARG A 146 -5.36 11.47 13.51
C ARG A 146 -6.26 11.43 12.29
N PHE A 147 -5.68 11.55 11.08
CA PHE A 147 -6.45 11.65 9.84
C PHE A 147 -5.94 10.65 8.83
N ILE A 148 -6.86 10.03 8.11
CA ILE A 148 -6.57 9.15 6.98
C ILE A 148 -7.26 9.78 5.78
N THR A 149 -6.52 10.05 4.72
CA THR A 149 -7.05 10.66 3.52
C THR A 149 -6.66 9.84 2.29
N GLY A 150 -7.27 10.14 1.17
CA GLY A 150 -6.97 9.47 -0.10
C GLY A 150 -7.76 10.11 -1.21
N HIS A 151 -7.40 9.77 -2.45
CA HIS A 151 -8.11 10.21 -3.64
C HIS A 151 -8.78 9.01 -4.29
N VAL A 152 -10.03 9.19 -4.68
CA VAL A 152 -10.82 8.17 -5.36
C VAL A 152 -11.34 8.77 -6.66
N LYS A 153 -11.23 8.01 -7.76
CA LYS A 153 -11.76 8.45 -9.03
C LYS A 153 -13.28 8.67 -8.91
N ALA A 154 -13.77 9.77 -9.47
CA ALA A 154 -15.21 10.07 -9.48
C ALA A 154 -15.98 8.90 -10.11
N GLY A 155 -17.01 8.42 -9.46
CA GLY A 155 -17.76 7.25 -9.89
C GLY A 155 -17.38 5.99 -9.11
N ILE A 156 -16.12 5.85 -8.72
CA ILE A 156 -15.68 4.72 -7.87
C ILE A 156 -16.07 4.98 -6.43
N SER A 157 -16.03 6.25 -5.99
CA SER A 157 -16.36 6.62 -4.62
C SER A 157 -17.75 6.14 -4.18
N LYS A 158 -18.69 6.02 -5.11
CA LYS A 158 -20.02 5.51 -4.84
C LYS A 158 -20.04 4.06 -4.36
N ASN A 159 -19.00 3.31 -4.70
CA ASN A 159 -18.90 1.89 -4.36
C ASN A 159 -18.16 1.65 -3.04
N PHE A 160 -17.65 2.70 -2.42
CA PHE A 160 -16.90 2.59 -1.16
C PHE A 160 -17.75 2.93 0.07
N THR A 161 -18.94 3.38 -0.12
CA THR A 161 -19.87 3.63 0.98
C THR A 161 -20.73 2.37 1.32
#